data_e191640fed73cc190b0bc25c73f24e66
#
_entry.id   e191640fed73cc190b0bc25c73f24e66
#
_cell.length_a   1.000
_cell.length_b   1.000
_cell.length_c   1.000
_cell.angle_alpha   90.00
_cell.angle_beta   90.00
_cell.angle_gamma   90.00
#
_symmetry.space_group_name_H-M   'P 1'
#
loop_
_entity.id
_entity.type
_entity.pdbx_description
1 polymer ?
#
loop_
_entity_poly.entity_id
_entity_poly.type
_entity_poly.pdbx_seq_one_letter_code
_entity_poly.pdbx_strand_id
1 'polypeptide(L)'
;MVNKYKDLSIDISEKALQDLEFTTVIQQIATFSISELGKKQVLETLPFSNKKQLIRELDFANEYLSSFESDNRIPNHGFDNIYEQIKRLTIEDSFIETESFLKIAAISESVKELKKYFKKFHNYYPNLSFLSEHVDFVQEIIDEIKKVISAYGEIVDNASPELRKVRRSIAGLQGKIGQSFSSALGKAKAAGYLDDIKESVVDNHRVLAVLAMHRKKITGSLVGSSKSGNIVFIAPQATLAYQRELQNLEYEEKQEVIRILKTLSYQIRPYTPLLESYLVYLAHLDVIGSKAKYAYSINGL
;
A
#
# COMPACT_ATOMS: atom_id res chain seq x y z
N MET A 1 45.19 -12.27 15.66
CA MET A 1 44.92 -13.47 16.48
C MET A 1 44.13 -14.41 15.63
N VAL A 2 44.71 -15.54 15.23
CA VAL A 2 44.12 -16.56 14.38
C VAL A 2 42.93 -17.16 15.11
N ASN A 3 41.77 -17.09 14.45
CA ASN A 3 40.50 -17.58 14.95
C ASN A 3 40.59 -19.09 15.25
N LYS A 4 40.71 -19.46 16.52
CA LYS A 4 40.95 -20.81 17.03
C LYS A 4 39.71 -21.70 17.01
N TYR A 5 38.61 -21.21 16.41
CA TYR A 5 37.34 -21.95 16.18
C TYR A 5 37.14 -22.08 14.67
N LYS A 6 37.94 -22.96 14.02
CA LYS A 6 37.43 -23.64 12.84
C LYS A 6 36.22 -24.41 13.36
N ASP A 7 35.05 -23.85 13.13
CA ASP A 7 33.79 -24.57 13.33
C ASP A 7 33.91 -25.90 12.58
N LEU A 8 33.69 -26.98 13.28
CA LEU A 8 33.50 -28.29 12.66
C LEU A 8 32.35 -28.10 11.69
N SER A 9 32.66 -27.89 10.42
CA SER A 9 31.65 -27.88 9.36
C SER A 9 31.13 -29.34 9.31
N ILE A 10 29.98 -29.56 9.90
CA ILE A 10 29.29 -30.83 9.75
C ILE A 10 28.83 -30.86 8.30
N ASP A 11 29.45 -31.71 7.50
CA ASP A 11 29.03 -31.98 6.13
C ASP A 11 27.82 -32.91 6.19
N ILE A 12 26.63 -32.34 6.02
CA ILE A 12 25.37 -33.08 6.04
C ILE A 12 25.02 -33.43 4.59
N SER A 13 25.08 -34.72 4.28
CA SER A 13 24.75 -35.19 2.93
C SER A 13 23.26 -34.99 2.63
N GLU A 14 22.93 -34.78 1.35
CA GLU A 14 21.53 -34.70 0.88
C GLU A 14 20.72 -35.92 1.29
N LYS A 15 21.36 -37.14 1.28
CA LYS A 15 20.72 -38.37 1.72
C LYS A 15 20.34 -38.28 3.21
N ALA A 16 21.18 -37.75 4.07
CA ALA A 16 20.85 -37.59 5.49
C ALA A 16 19.67 -36.62 5.69
N LEU A 17 19.59 -35.54 4.91
CA LEU A 17 18.44 -34.64 4.96
C LEU A 17 17.15 -35.30 4.50
N GLN A 18 17.22 -36.16 3.49
CA GLN A 18 16.07 -36.94 3.02
C GLN A 18 15.64 -37.99 4.05
N ASP A 19 16.57 -38.77 4.58
CA ASP A 19 16.31 -39.81 5.58
C ASP A 19 15.73 -39.24 6.88
N LEU A 20 16.07 -37.99 7.23
CA LEU A 20 15.51 -37.22 8.36
C LEU A 20 14.25 -36.43 8.04
N GLU A 21 13.75 -36.52 6.82
CA GLU A 21 12.58 -35.73 6.34
C GLU A 21 12.71 -34.20 6.59
N PHE A 22 13.95 -33.69 6.58
CA PHE A 22 14.23 -32.31 6.92
C PHE A 22 13.42 -31.32 6.07
N THR A 23 13.33 -31.55 4.77
CA THR A 23 12.55 -30.71 3.86
C THR A 23 11.07 -30.68 4.21
N THR A 24 10.50 -31.83 4.62
CA THR A 24 9.10 -31.94 5.05
C THR A 24 8.84 -31.10 6.29
N VAL A 25 9.74 -31.17 7.28
CA VAL A 25 9.66 -30.36 8.51
C VAL A 25 9.76 -28.86 8.18
N ILE A 26 10.69 -28.44 7.33
CA ILE A 26 10.82 -27.06 6.89
C ILE A 26 9.57 -26.56 6.17
N GLN A 27 8.95 -27.38 5.31
CA GLN A 27 7.69 -27.04 4.65
C GLN A 27 6.55 -26.86 5.67
N GLN A 28 6.46 -27.72 6.70
CA GLN A 28 5.48 -27.57 7.77
C GLN A 28 5.70 -26.28 8.56
N ILE A 29 6.95 -25.95 8.93
CA ILE A 29 7.28 -24.68 9.60
C ILE A 29 6.84 -23.49 8.74
N ALA A 30 7.08 -23.55 7.44
CA ALA A 30 6.74 -22.45 6.50
C ALA A 30 5.22 -22.18 6.43
N THR A 31 4.36 -23.12 6.79
CA THR A 31 2.91 -22.89 6.85
C THR A 31 2.50 -21.94 7.99
N PHE A 32 3.34 -21.74 8.99
CA PHE A 32 3.11 -20.84 10.11
C PHE A 32 3.61 -19.42 9.87
N SER A 33 4.31 -19.18 8.76
CA SER A 33 4.79 -17.83 8.42
C SER A 33 3.62 -16.91 8.08
N ILE A 34 3.73 -15.66 8.52
CA ILE A 34 2.70 -14.63 8.33
C ILE A 34 3.04 -13.66 7.19
N SER A 35 4.26 -13.74 6.66
CA SER A 35 4.73 -12.95 5.52
C SER A 35 5.35 -13.85 4.44
N GLU A 36 5.24 -13.42 3.18
CA GLU A 36 5.87 -14.14 2.06
C GLU A 36 7.41 -14.17 2.18
N LEU A 37 8.00 -13.09 2.69
CA LEU A 37 9.45 -13.01 2.88
C LEU A 37 9.92 -13.96 3.98
N GLY A 38 9.23 -14.00 5.11
CA GLY A 38 9.51 -14.95 6.20
C GLY A 38 9.34 -16.41 5.74
N LYS A 39 8.26 -16.70 5.01
CA LYS A 39 8.03 -18.02 4.42
C LYS A 39 9.16 -18.46 3.49
N LYS A 40 9.62 -17.54 2.63
CA LYS A 40 10.76 -17.80 1.76
C LYS A 40 12.02 -18.10 2.58
N GLN A 41 12.32 -17.30 3.61
CA GLN A 41 13.48 -17.52 4.47
C GLN A 41 13.41 -18.85 5.26
N VAL A 42 12.20 -19.25 5.71
CA VAL A 42 12.01 -20.57 6.33
C VAL A 42 12.36 -21.67 5.33
N LEU A 43 11.85 -21.60 4.10
CA LEU A 43 12.11 -22.62 3.08
C LEU A 43 13.59 -22.69 2.65
N GLU A 44 14.33 -21.60 2.79
CA GLU A 44 15.78 -21.52 2.53
C GLU A 44 16.63 -21.91 3.76
N THR A 45 16.00 -22.30 4.88
CA THR A 45 16.72 -22.69 6.10
C THR A 45 17.51 -23.96 5.89
N LEU A 46 18.79 -23.92 6.25
CA LEU A 46 19.68 -25.07 6.25
C LEU A 46 20.02 -25.49 7.70
N PRO A 47 20.45 -26.73 7.92
CA PRO A 47 20.93 -27.14 9.23
C PRO A 47 22.09 -26.28 9.71
N PHE A 48 22.11 -25.96 11.00
CA PHE A 48 23.18 -25.18 11.60
C PHE A 48 24.45 -26.01 11.73
N SER A 49 25.56 -25.50 11.19
CA SER A 49 26.90 -26.06 11.39
C SER A 49 27.60 -25.52 12.67
N ASN A 50 27.11 -24.43 13.22
CA ASN A 50 27.68 -23.76 14.39
C ASN A 50 26.77 -23.88 15.61
N LYS A 51 27.30 -24.53 16.67
CA LYS A 51 26.58 -24.74 17.93
C LYS A 51 26.09 -23.45 18.59
N LYS A 52 26.90 -22.37 18.56
CA LYS A 52 26.51 -21.10 19.18
C LYS A 52 25.34 -20.45 18.45
N GLN A 53 25.37 -20.53 17.12
CA GLN A 53 24.27 -20.02 16.30
C GLN A 53 23.00 -20.83 16.53
N LEU A 54 23.10 -22.16 16.58
CA LEU A 54 21.96 -23.02 16.88
C LEU A 54 21.34 -22.68 18.24
N ILE A 55 22.15 -22.58 19.31
CA ILE A 55 21.63 -22.24 20.64
C ILE A 55 20.94 -20.88 20.62
N ARG A 56 21.53 -19.88 19.99
CA ARG A 56 20.91 -18.55 19.89
C ARG A 56 19.55 -18.58 19.19
N GLU A 57 19.43 -19.33 18.11
CA GLU A 57 18.16 -19.47 17.39
C GLU A 57 17.11 -20.25 18.19
N LEU A 58 17.54 -21.24 18.98
CA LEU A 58 16.67 -21.93 19.92
C LEU A 58 16.21 -21.00 21.05
N ASP A 59 17.11 -20.18 21.59
CA ASP A 59 16.75 -19.18 22.62
C ASP A 59 15.72 -18.19 22.09
N PHE A 60 15.87 -17.68 20.87
CA PHE A 60 14.87 -16.83 20.22
C PHE A 60 13.50 -17.53 20.08
N ALA A 61 13.51 -18.78 19.60
CA ALA A 61 12.28 -19.55 19.43
C ALA A 61 11.60 -19.83 20.77
N ASN A 62 12.37 -20.12 21.81
CA ASN A 62 11.90 -20.37 23.18
C ASN A 62 11.25 -19.11 23.80
N GLU A 63 11.91 -17.95 23.67
CA GLU A 63 11.33 -16.68 24.13
C GLU A 63 10.02 -16.36 23.39
N TYR A 64 9.99 -16.60 22.07
CA TYR A 64 8.77 -16.40 21.30
C TYR A 64 7.66 -17.39 21.72
N LEU A 65 7.99 -18.65 21.93
CA LEU A 65 7.09 -19.70 22.40
C LEU A 65 6.48 -19.34 23.77
N SER A 66 7.29 -18.85 24.71
CA SER A 66 6.83 -18.44 26.02
C SER A 66 5.79 -17.31 25.99
N SER A 67 5.74 -16.54 24.90
CA SER A 67 4.74 -15.49 24.72
C SER A 67 3.33 -16.03 24.49
N PHE A 68 3.16 -17.28 24.09
CA PHE A 68 1.84 -17.88 23.85
C PHE A 68 1.06 -18.15 25.13
N GLU A 69 1.77 -18.39 26.23
CA GLU A 69 1.21 -18.62 27.55
C GLU A 69 1.05 -17.33 28.36
N SER A 70 1.55 -16.21 27.82
CA SER A 70 1.50 -14.89 28.45
C SER A 70 0.22 -14.14 28.05
N ASP A 71 -0.34 -13.35 28.98
CA ASP A 71 -1.39 -12.38 28.68
C ASP A 71 -0.90 -11.27 27.72
N ASN A 72 0.41 -11.07 27.67
CA ASN A 72 1.07 -10.08 26.80
C ASN A 72 1.74 -10.80 25.63
N ARG A 73 0.96 -11.13 24.60
CA ARG A 73 1.49 -11.76 23.38
C ARG A 73 2.31 -10.76 22.56
N ILE A 74 3.32 -11.26 21.85
CA ILE A 74 4.07 -10.48 20.87
C ILE A 74 3.09 -9.91 19.84
N PRO A 75 3.14 -8.59 19.53
CA PRO A 75 2.27 -7.97 18.54
C PRO A 75 2.34 -8.65 17.18
N ASN A 76 1.23 -8.62 16.45
CA ASN A 76 1.21 -9.07 15.06
C ASN A 76 2.19 -8.22 14.24
N HIS A 77 3.05 -8.90 13.49
CA HIS A 77 4.10 -8.28 12.69
C HIS A 77 4.08 -8.77 11.23
N GLY A 78 2.91 -9.17 10.75
CA GLY A 78 2.70 -9.44 9.34
C GLY A 78 2.92 -8.18 8.50
N PHE A 79 3.62 -8.31 7.37
CA PHE A 79 3.97 -7.20 6.51
C PHE A 79 3.99 -7.62 5.04
N ASP A 80 3.83 -6.64 4.17
CA ASP A 80 4.03 -6.80 2.73
C ASP A 80 5.51 -6.67 2.37
N ASN A 81 5.96 -7.45 1.41
CA ASN A 81 7.30 -7.25 0.87
C ASN A 81 7.36 -5.95 0.05
N ILE A 82 8.14 -4.97 0.52
CA ILE A 82 8.33 -3.67 -0.15
C ILE A 82 9.69 -3.55 -0.87
N TYR A 83 10.37 -4.64 -1.14
CA TYR A 83 11.70 -4.61 -1.75
C TYR A 83 11.72 -3.88 -3.11
N GLU A 84 10.73 -4.13 -3.97
CA GLU A 84 10.63 -3.45 -5.25
C GLU A 84 10.33 -1.95 -5.10
N GLN A 85 9.56 -1.55 -4.09
CA GLN A 85 9.30 -0.15 -3.76
C GLN A 85 10.57 0.55 -3.30
N ILE A 86 11.34 -0.08 -2.41
CA ILE A 86 12.64 0.43 -1.95
C ILE A 86 13.59 0.60 -3.15
N LYS A 87 13.71 -0.43 -3.99
CA LYS A 87 14.53 -0.37 -5.20
C LYS A 87 14.10 0.76 -6.14
N ARG A 88 12.78 0.97 -6.31
CA ARG A 88 12.27 2.07 -7.12
C ARG A 88 12.60 3.43 -6.52
N LEU A 89 12.56 3.59 -5.20
CA LEU A 89 12.95 4.82 -4.51
C LEU A 89 14.41 5.20 -4.75
N THR A 90 15.32 4.25 -4.99
CA THR A 90 16.74 4.56 -5.27
C THR A 90 16.97 5.17 -6.65
N ILE A 91 16.01 5.03 -7.58
CA ILE A 91 16.12 5.57 -8.94
C ILE A 91 15.83 7.08 -8.89
N GLU A 92 16.73 7.89 -9.43
CA GLU A 92 16.55 9.34 -9.50
C GLU A 92 15.32 9.69 -10.35
N ASP A 93 14.61 10.76 -9.97
CA ASP A 93 13.36 11.23 -10.60
C ASP A 93 12.18 10.24 -10.63
N SER A 94 12.35 9.05 -10.06
CA SER A 94 11.23 8.12 -9.90
C SER A 94 10.35 8.52 -8.72
N PHE A 95 9.13 8.00 -8.74
CA PHE A 95 8.23 8.04 -7.59
C PHE A 95 7.51 6.68 -7.45
N ILE A 96 6.95 6.47 -6.27
CA ILE A 96 6.09 5.33 -5.97
C ILE A 96 4.66 5.80 -5.71
N GLU A 97 3.71 4.90 -5.90
CA GLU A 97 2.28 5.16 -5.72
C GLU A 97 1.89 5.25 -4.23
N THR A 98 0.74 5.85 -3.95
CA THR A 98 0.23 6.06 -2.59
C THR A 98 0.13 4.75 -1.79
N GLU A 99 -0.31 3.66 -2.41
CA GLU A 99 -0.40 2.33 -1.79
C GLU A 99 0.97 1.84 -1.29
N SER A 100 2.02 2.09 -2.07
CA SER A 100 3.40 1.73 -1.70
C SER A 100 3.88 2.49 -0.47
N PHE A 101 3.54 3.78 -0.35
CA PHE A 101 3.83 4.57 0.84
C PHE A 101 3.07 4.08 2.07
N LEU A 102 1.80 3.66 1.91
CA LEU A 102 1.05 3.07 3.01
C LEU A 102 1.71 1.78 3.53
N LYS A 103 2.22 0.94 2.64
CA LYS A 103 2.99 -0.27 3.03
C LYS A 103 4.27 0.09 3.79
N ILE A 104 5.00 1.12 3.35
CA ILE A 104 6.18 1.63 4.05
C ILE A 104 5.80 2.15 5.45
N ALA A 105 4.73 2.92 5.56
CA ALA A 105 4.24 3.42 6.84
C ALA A 105 3.83 2.28 7.78
N ALA A 106 3.09 1.28 7.27
CA ALA A 106 2.67 0.11 8.04
C ALA A 106 3.85 -0.70 8.59
N ILE A 107 4.87 -0.95 7.77
CA ILE A 107 6.11 -1.62 8.21
C ILE A 107 6.81 -0.80 9.29
N SER A 108 6.93 0.51 9.10
CA SER A 108 7.56 1.40 10.08
C SER A 108 6.78 1.43 11.40
N GLU A 109 5.45 1.42 11.36
CA GLU A 109 4.59 1.32 12.56
C GLU A 109 4.77 -0.03 13.27
N SER A 110 4.82 -1.14 12.52
CA SER A 110 5.07 -2.48 13.09
C SER A 110 6.40 -2.52 13.83
N VAL A 111 7.47 -1.98 13.23
CA VAL A 111 8.79 -1.89 13.89
C VAL A 111 8.71 -1.04 15.16
N LYS A 112 8.02 0.13 15.11
CA LYS A 112 7.81 0.99 16.28
C LYS A 112 7.11 0.25 17.43
N GLU A 113 6.03 -0.46 17.11
CA GLU A 113 5.27 -1.21 18.10
C GLU A 113 6.09 -2.34 18.72
N LEU A 114 6.82 -3.10 17.91
CA LEU A 114 7.70 -4.17 18.38
C LEU A 114 8.82 -3.63 19.26
N LYS A 115 9.48 -2.54 18.88
CA LYS A 115 10.51 -1.89 19.71
C LYS A 115 9.96 -1.43 21.05
N LYS A 116 8.76 -0.84 21.05
CA LYS A 116 8.07 -0.43 22.30
C LYS A 116 7.72 -1.64 23.16
N TYR A 117 7.23 -2.70 22.54
CA TYR A 117 6.87 -3.94 23.22
C TYR A 117 8.10 -4.60 23.85
N PHE A 118 9.16 -4.88 23.10
CA PHE A 118 10.35 -5.54 23.61
C PHE A 118 11.10 -4.70 24.64
N LYS A 119 11.12 -3.37 24.50
CA LYS A 119 11.64 -2.48 25.54
C LYS A 119 10.87 -2.60 26.86
N LYS A 120 9.53 -2.72 26.80
CA LYS A 120 8.68 -2.89 27.99
C LYS A 120 8.89 -4.25 28.64
N PHE A 121 9.09 -5.29 27.85
CA PHE A 121 9.17 -6.69 28.32
C PHE A 121 10.59 -7.29 28.23
N HIS A 122 11.62 -6.46 28.27
CA HIS A 122 13.02 -6.88 28.08
C HIS A 122 13.48 -7.95 29.08
N ASN A 123 12.94 -7.96 30.31
CA ASN A 123 13.26 -8.98 31.31
C ASN A 123 12.69 -10.36 30.98
N TYR A 124 11.61 -10.42 30.20
CA TYR A 124 10.93 -11.66 29.81
C TYR A 124 11.49 -12.20 28.48
N TYR A 125 11.93 -11.31 27.60
CA TYR A 125 12.40 -11.63 26.24
C TYR A 125 13.77 -10.98 25.98
N PRO A 126 14.83 -11.32 26.75
CA PRO A 126 16.11 -10.62 26.65
C PRO A 126 16.77 -10.74 25.27
N ASN A 127 16.70 -11.92 24.64
CA ASN A 127 17.31 -12.12 23.32
C ASN A 127 16.53 -11.41 22.21
N LEU A 128 15.19 -11.48 22.20
CA LEU A 128 14.34 -10.76 21.25
C LEU A 128 14.44 -9.25 21.45
N SER A 129 14.58 -8.79 22.69
CA SER A 129 14.81 -7.37 23.00
C SER A 129 16.15 -6.91 22.43
N PHE A 130 17.21 -7.68 22.62
CA PHE A 130 18.52 -7.40 22.04
C PHE A 130 18.45 -7.33 20.49
N LEU A 131 17.74 -8.26 19.85
CA LEU A 131 17.50 -8.21 18.41
C LEU A 131 16.80 -6.92 17.99
N SER A 132 15.78 -6.51 18.73
CA SER A 132 15.00 -5.29 18.47
C SER A 132 15.80 -3.99 18.72
N GLU A 133 16.71 -3.97 19.68
CA GLU A 133 17.55 -2.79 19.98
C GLU A 133 18.49 -2.45 18.84
N HIS A 134 18.97 -3.44 18.10
CA HIS A 134 19.90 -3.27 16.97
C HIS A 134 19.24 -2.73 15.69
N VAL A 135 17.95 -2.54 15.69
CA VAL A 135 17.23 -1.91 14.58
C VAL A 135 16.98 -0.44 14.93
N ASP A 136 17.53 0.48 14.16
CA ASP A 136 17.21 1.89 14.30
C ASP A 136 15.75 2.15 13.93
N PHE A 137 15.18 3.23 14.48
CA PHE A 137 13.81 3.64 14.16
C PHE A 137 13.76 5.15 13.96
N VAL A 138 13.09 5.56 12.88
CA VAL A 138 12.88 6.98 12.53
C VAL A 138 11.39 7.25 12.37
N GLN A 139 10.84 8.09 13.24
CA GLN A 139 9.43 8.48 13.24
C GLN A 139 9.06 9.34 12.02
N GLU A 140 10.01 10.11 11.51
CA GLU A 140 9.82 11.04 10.40
C GLU A 140 9.28 10.36 9.13
N ILE A 141 9.65 9.09 8.88
CA ILE A 141 9.11 8.31 7.75
C ILE A 141 7.58 8.26 7.81
N ILE A 142 7.04 7.92 8.98
CA ILE A 142 5.59 7.83 9.20
C ILE A 142 4.94 9.20 9.08
N ASP A 143 5.56 10.22 9.69
CA ASP A 143 5.00 11.56 9.77
C ASP A 143 4.93 12.22 8.39
N GLU A 144 5.99 12.11 7.58
CA GLU A 144 6.00 12.65 6.22
C GLU A 144 4.97 11.97 5.31
N ILE A 145 4.83 10.65 5.41
CA ILE A 145 3.80 9.93 4.65
C ILE A 145 2.40 10.38 5.07
N LYS A 146 2.11 10.44 6.39
CA LYS A 146 0.79 10.83 6.90
C LYS A 146 0.41 12.28 6.65
N LYS A 147 1.38 13.17 6.48
CA LYS A 147 1.12 14.57 6.05
C LYS A 147 0.54 14.65 4.64
N VAL A 148 0.89 13.71 3.78
CA VAL A 148 0.57 13.73 2.35
C VAL A 148 -0.54 12.74 2.01
N ILE A 149 -0.56 11.57 2.65
CA ILE A 149 -1.45 10.46 2.31
C ILE A 149 -2.35 10.13 3.51
N SER A 150 -3.66 10.07 3.26
CA SER A 150 -4.64 9.65 4.26
C SER A 150 -4.55 8.14 4.53
N ALA A 151 -5.20 7.67 5.60
CA ALA A 151 -5.31 6.25 5.92
C ALA A 151 -6.01 5.41 4.81
N TYR A 152 -6.76 6.06 3.92
CA TYR A 152 -7.46 5.43 2.80
C TYR A 152 -6.64 5.41 1.50
N GLY A 153 -5.40 5.92 1.52
CA GLY A 153 -4.52 5.96 0.35
C GLY A 153 -4.75 7.15 -0.58
N GLU A 154 -5.54 8.13 -0.18
CA GLU A 154 -5.80 9.33 -0.95
C GLU A 154 -4.81 10.44 -0.58
N ILE A 155 -4.37 11.22 -1.57
CA ILE A 155 -3.61 12.44 -1.33
C ILE A 155 -4.53 13.46 -0.64
N VAL A 156 -4.13 13.93 0.54
CA VAL A 156 -4.92 14.91 1.29
C VAL A 156 -4.93 16.28 0.59
N ASP A 157 -6.03 17.02 0.70
CA ASP A 157 -6.16 18.35 0.04
C ASP A 157 -5.08 19.33 0.46
N ASN A 158 -4.57 19.19 1.68
CA ASN A 158 -3.55 20.06 2.24
C ASN A 158 -2.12 19.62 1.91
N ALA A 159 -1.93 18.57 1.09
CA ALA A 159 -0.61 18.11 0.67
C ALA A 159 0.18 19.21 -0.07
N SER A 160 -0.53 20.10 -0.79
CA SER A 160 0.05 21.34 -1.30
C SER A 160 -1.01 22.47 -1.42
N PRO A 161 -0.59 23.74 -1.38
CA PRO A 161 -1.48 24.87 -1.66
C PRO A 161 -2.11 24.80 -3.05
N GLU A 162 -1.32 24.34 -4.04
CA GLU A 162 -1.72 24.20 -5.45
C GLU A 162 -2.83 23.15 -5.59
N LEU A 163 -2.64 21.96 -5.00
CA LEU A 163 -3.64 20.89 -5.03
C LEU A 163 -4.96 21.36 -4.42
N ARG A 164 -4.90 22.01 -3.26
CA ARG A 164 -6.09 22.56 -2.60
C ARG A 164 -6.83 23.57 -3.50
N LYS A 165 -6.09 24.44 -4.17
CA LYS A 165 -6.65 25.44 -5.09
C LYS A 165 -7.35 24.76 -6.27
N VAL A 166 -6.67 23.81 -6.93
CA VAL A 166 -7.20 23.09 -8.08
C VAL A 166 -8.47 22.32 -7.71
N ARG A 167 -8.45 21.56 -6.61
CA ARG A 167 -9.63 20.79 -6.14
C ARG A 167 -10.83 21.68 -5.80
N ARG A 168 -10.59 22.84 -5.19
CA ARG A 168 -11.67 23.84 -4.97
C ARG A 168 -12.23 24.37 -6.28
N SER A 169 -11.37 24.62 -7.27
CA SER A 169 -11.81 25.07 -8.59
C SER A 169 -12.63 24.00 -9.30
N ILE A 170 -12.19 22.72 -9.23
CA ILE A 170 -12.94 21.56 -9.75
C ILE A 170 -14.34 21.49 -9.12
N ALA A 171 -14.42 21.52 -7.79
CA ALA A 171 -15.71 21.45 -7.08
C ALA A 171 -16.65 22.62 -7.46
N GLY A 172 -16.10 23.84 -7.53
CA GLY A 172 -16.85 25.02 -7.95
C GLY A 172 -17.36 24.91 -9.41
N LEU A 173 -16.51 24.36 -10.29
CA LEU A 173 -16.84 24.19 -11.70
C LEU A 173 -17.90 23.09 -11.92
N GLN A 174 -17.82 21.99 -11.18
CA GLN A 174 -18.85 20.94 -11.18
C GLN A 174 -20.21 21.50 -10.77
N GLY A 175 -20.25 22.39 -9.77
CA GLY A 175 -21.47 23.13 -9.40
C GLY A 175 -22.03 23.99 -10.56
N LYS A 176 -21.16 24.72 -11.25
CA LYS A 176 -21.56 25.54 -12.43
C LYS A 176 -22.08 24.68 -13.58
N ILE A 177 -21.44 23.54 -13.85
CA ILE A 177 -21.91 22.57 -14.85
C ILE A 177 -23.31 22.08 -14.51
N GLY A 178 -23.56 21.70 -13.26
CA GLY A 178 -24.87 21.26 -12.78
C GLY A 178 -25.95 22.34 -12.97
N GLN A 179 -25.67 23.56 -12.57
CA GLN A 179 -26.60 24.71 -12.72
C GLN A 179 -26.87 25.04 -14.19
N SER A 180 -25.81 25.10 -15.02
CA SER A 180 -25.94 25.39 -16.45
C SER A 180 -26.75 24.33 -17.18
N PHE A 181 -26.49 23.06 -16.87
CA PHE A 181 -27.27 21.95 -17.44
C PHE A 181 -28.74 22.00 -17.01
N SER A 182 -29.02 22.19 -15.72
CA SER A 182 -30.39 22.28 -15.18
C SER A 182 -31.17 23.45 -15.80
N SER A 183 -30.51 24.59 -16.05
CA SER A 183 -31.10 25.72 -16.74
C SER A 183 -31.46 25.37 -18.20
N ALA A 184 -30.52 24.73 -18.93
CA ALA A 184 -30.78 24.29 -20.30
C ALA A 184 -31.91 23.25 -20.39
N LEU A 185 -31.94 22.29 -19.46
CA LEU A 185 -32.98 21.29 -19.33
C LEU A 185 -34.35 21.92 -19.06
N GLY A 186 -34.39 22.87 -18.11
CA GLY A 186 -35.63 23.61 -17.80
C GLY A 186 -36.20 24.37 -18.99
N LYS A 187 -35.36 25.09 -19.75
CA LYS A 187 -35.75 25.80 -20.97
C LYS A 187 -36.26 24.87 -22.04
N ALA A 188 -35.58 23.76 -22.31
CA ALA A 188 -35.96 22.79 -23.31
C ALA A 188 -37.25 22.06 -22.94
N LYS A 189 -37.45 21.76 -21.63
CA LYS A 189 -38.70 21.20 -21.10
C LYS A 189 -39.88 22.13 -21.26
N ALA A 190 -39.74 23.40 -20.89
CA ALA A 190 -40.78 24.39 -21.00
C ALA A 190 -41.19 24.64 -22.45
N ALA A 191 -40.27 24.49 -23.40
CA ALA A 191 -40.52 24.63 -24.83
C ALA A 191 -41.10 23.34 -25.50
N GLY A 192 -41.20 22.23 -24.76
CA GLY A 192 -41.69 20.95 -25.31
C GLY A 192 -40.76 20.28 -26.30
N TYR A 193 -39.45 20.53 -26.21
CA TYR A 193 -38.46 20.01 -27.16
C TYR A 193 -37.90 18.64 -26.79
N LEU A 194 -38.11 18.21 -25.54
CA LEU A 194 -37.54 16.98 -25.01
C LEU A 194 -38.40 15.76 -25.25
N ASP A 195 -37.79 14.62 -25.35
CA ASP A 195 -38.42 13.30 -25.26
C ASP A 195 -38.81 12.99 -23.80
N ASP A 196 -39.55 11.91 -23.58
CA ASP A 196 -39.96 11.44 -22.25
C ASP A 196 -38.79 11.18 -21.33
N ILE A 197 -37.66 10.71 -21.85
CA ILE A 197 -36.41 10.46 -21.10
C ILE A 197 -35.77 11.76 -20.60
N LYS A 198 -35.96 12.89 -21.27
CA LYS A 198 -35.47 14.24 -20.99
C LYS A 198 -33.98 14.41 -21.04
N GLU A 199 -33.20 13.59 -20.32
CA GLU A 199 -31.75 13.63 -20.25
C GLU A 199 -31.13 12.23 -20.23
N SER A 200 -29.87 12.13 -20.63
CA SER A 200 -29.07 10.90 -20.60
C SER A 200 -27.60 11.22 -20.39
N VAL A 201 -26.76 10.20 -20.29
CA VAL A 201 -25.29 10.33 -20.30
C VAL A 201 -24.77 9.57 -21.51
N VAL A 202 -24.06 10.27 -22.39
CA VAL A 202 -23.41 9.71 -23.58
C VAL A 202 -21.97 10.16 -23.59
N ASP A 203 -21.02 9.22 -23.73
CA ASP A 203 -19.58 9.48 -23.74
C ASP A 203 -19.12 10.35 -22.54
N ASN A 204 -19.61 10.03 -21.35
CA ASN A 204 -19.36 10.76 -20.11
C ASN A 204 -19.87 12.22 -20.08
N HIS A 205 -20.75 12.61 -21.04
CA HIS A 205 -21.39 13.92 -21.07
C HIS A 205 -22.89 13.79 -20.71
N ARG A 206 -23.35 14.66 -19.79
CA ARG A 206 -24.81 14.82 -19.62
C ARG A 206 -25.37 15.51 -20.85
N VAL A 207 -26.37 14.92 -21.44
CA VAL A 207 -26.98 15.38 -22.69
C VAL A 207 -28.50 15.49 -22.55
N LEU A 208 -29.07 16.42 -23.28
CA LEU A 208 -30.52 16.52 -23.43
C LEU A 208 -30.98 15.52 -24.48
N ALA A 209 -32.05 14.75 -24.17
CA ALA A 209 -32.74 13.89 -25.14
C ALA A 209 -33.79 14.73 -25.85
N VAL A 210 -33.48 15.15 -27.06
CA VAL A 210 -34.27 16.11 -27.82
C VAL A 210 -34.96 15.40 -28.97
N LEU A 211 -36.24 15.70 -29.21
CA LEU A 211 -36.93 15.23 -30.40
C LEU A 211 -36.21 15.75 -31.65
N ALA A 212 -35.93 14.87 -32.62
CA ALA A 212 -35.08 15.19 -33.78
C ALA A 212 -35.59 16.40 -34.57
N MET A 213 -36.90 16.60 -34.63
CA MET A 213 -37.51 17.77 -35.25
C MET A 213 -37.13 19.10 -34.59
N HIS A 214 -36.79 19.08 -33.31
CA HIS A 214 -36.41 20.28 -32.55
C HIS A 214 -34.85 20.46 -32.41
N ARG A 215 -34.05 19.61 -33.08
CA ARG A 215 -32.61 19.66 -33.01
C ARG A 215 -32.01 21.07 -33.18
N LYS A 216 -32.52 21.82 -34.17
CA LYS A 216 -32.01 23.17 -34.49
C LYS A 216 -32.43 24.26 -33.48
N LYS A 217 -33.36 23.93 -32.56
CA LYS A 217 -33.86 24.87 -31.54
C LYS A 217 -33.00 24.91 -30.28
N ILE A 218 -32.09 23.92 -30.09
CA ILE A 218 -31.22 23.86 -28.96
C ILE A 218 -29.76 24.12 -29.42
N THR A 219 -29.16 25.14 -28.83
CA THR A 219 -27.73 25.46 -29.06
C THR A 219 -26.85 24.50 -28.28
N GLY A 220 -26.12 23.67 -29.00
CA GLY A 220 -25.24 22.68 -28.40
C GLY A 220 -24.63 21.75 -29.44
N SER A 221 -23.78 20.85 -28.97
CA SER A 221 -23.13 19.82 -29.79
C SER A 221 -23.97 18.56 -29.85
N LEU A 222 -24.15 18.03 -31.05
CA LEU A 222 -24.75 16.70 -31.24
C LEU A 222 -23.73 15.64 -30.80
N VAL A 223 -24.09 14.82 -29.82
CA VAL A 223 -23.24 13.75 -29.30
C VAL A 223 -23.68 12.40 -29.88
N GLY A 224 -24.94 12.21 -30.18
CA GLY A 224 -25.45 10.98 -30.74
C GLY A 224 -26.95 11.04 -31.09
N SER A 225 -27.50 9.90 -31.49
CA SER A 225 -28.95 9.75 -31.75
C SER A 225 -29.43 8.36 -31.33
N SER A 226 -30.75 8.22 -31.12
CA SER A 226 -31.40 6.93 -30.89
C SER A 226 -31.31 6.05 -32.14
N LYS A 227 -31.47 4.74 -31.97
CA LYS A 227 -31.45 3.78 -33.10
C LYS A 227 -32.52 4.10 -34.16
N SER A 228 -33.67 4.62 -33.75
CA SER A 228 -34.75 5.05 -34.66
C SER A 228 -34.51 6.41 -35.30
N GLY A 229 -33.53 7.18 -34.86
CA GLY A 229 -33.27 8.55 -35.32
C GLY A 229 -34.24 9.60 -34.80
N ASN A 230 -35.27 9.22 -34.03
CA ASN A 230 -36.33 10.13 -33.57
C ASN A 230 -35.85 11.05 -32.41
N ILE A 231 -34.82 10.63 -31.72
CA ILE A 231 -34.20 11.37 -30.58
C ILE A 231 -32.76 11.69 -30.92
N VAL A 232 -32.35 12.89 -30.63
CA VAL A 232 -30.96 13.32 -30.73
C VAL A 232 -30.44 13.72 -29.34
N PHE A 233 -29.20 13.36 -29.04
CA PHE A 233 -28.56 13.70 -27.79
C PHE A 233 -27.69 14.93 -27.98
N ILE A 234 -28.06 16.02 -27.29
CA ILE A 234 -27.39 17.32 -27.42
C ILE A 234 -26.74 17.71 -26.11
N ALA A 235 -25.45 17.93 -26.14
CA ALA A 235 -24.72 18.57 -25.05
C ALA A 235 -24.91 20.10 -25.17
N PRO A 236 -25.54 20.78 -24.19
CA PRO A 236 -25.80 22.21 -24.28
C PRO A 236 -24.48 23.01 -24.38
N GLN A 237 -24.49 24.01 -25.29
CA GLN A 237 -23.28 24.85 -25.51
C GLN A 237 -22.78 25.52 -24.24
N ALA A 238 -23.70 25.93 -23.35
CA ALA A 238 -23.37 26.58 -22.09
C ALA A 238 -22.62 25.67 -21.13
N THR A 239 -22.79 24.34 -21.20
CA THR A 239 -22.08 23.38 -20.34
C THR A 239 -20.73 22.93 -20.94
N LEU A 240 -20.61 22.93 -22.26
CA LEU A 240 -19.40 22.45 -22.96
C LEU A 240 -18.15 23.26 -22.61
N ALA A 241 -18.28 24.58 -22.44
CA ALA A 241 -17.16 25.44 -22.06
C ALA A 241 -16.64 25.05 -20.65
N TYR A 242 -17.54 24.84 -19.69
CA TYR A 242 -17.19 24.42 -18.34
C TYR A 242 -16.62 22.99 -18.29
N GLN A 243 -17.11 22.09 -19.15
CA GLN A 243 -16.58 20.74 -19.24
C GLN A 243 -15.13 20.71 -19.74
N ARG A 244 -14.77 21.56 -20.72
CA ARG A 244 -13.38 21.71 -21.19
C ARG A 244 -12.47 22.26 -20.09
N GLU A 245 -12.94 23.26 -19.37
CA GLU A 245 -12.20 23.83 -18.23
C GLU A 245 -12.01 22.79 -17.12
N LEU A 246 -13.03 21.96 -16.85
CA LEU A 246 -12.93 20.86 -15.89
C LEU A 246 -11.86 19.85 -16.29
N GLN A 247 -11.82 19.44 -17.55
CA GLN A 247 -10.79 18.52 -18.06
C GLN A 247 -9.36 19.09 -17.90
N ASN A 248 -9.19 20.40 -18.11
CA ASN A 248 -7.92 21.06 -17.89
C ASN A 248 -7.52 21.04 -16.40
N LEU A 249 -8.44 21.35 -15.50
CA LEU A 249 -8.21 21.31 -14.05
C LEU A 249 -7.94 19.88 -13.54
N GLU A 250 -8.62 18.87 -14.06
CA GLU A 250 -8.35 17.45 -13.74
C GLU A 250 -6.96 17.02 -14.22
N TYR A 251 -6.51 17.53 -15.35
CA TYR A 251 -5.14 17.32 -15.82
C TYR A 251 -4.13 18.01 -14.90
N GLU A 252 -4.37 19.26 -14.52
CA GLU A 252 -3.53 20.00 -13.56
C GLU A 252 -3.46 19.29 -12.22
N GLU A 253 -4.59 18.76 -11.71
CA GLU A 253 -4.62 17.95 -10.49
C GLU A 253 -3.71 16.73 -10.59
N LYS A 254 -3.80 15.97 -11.69
CA LYS A 254 -2.94 14.79 -11.92
C LYS A 254 -1.46 15.17 -11.93
N GLN A 255 -1.08 16.26 -12.59
CA GLN A 255 0.31 16.72 -12.62
C GLN A 255 0.80 17.14 -11.23
N GLU A 256 -0.05 17.81 -10.46
CA GLU A 256 0.29 18.22 -9.11
C GLU A 256 0.42 17.02 -8.16
N VAL A 257 -0.45 16.01 -8.26
CA VAL A 257 -0.34 14.74 -7.53
C VAL A 257 0.99 14.05 -7.83
N ILE A 258 1.39 13.98 -9.10
CA ILE A 258 2.70 13.40 -9.48
C ILE A 258 3.84 14.19 -8.85
N ARG A 259 3.77 15.52 -8.85
CA ARG A 259 4.78 16.39 -8.24
C ARG A 259 4.90 16.12 -6.73
N ILE A 260 3.77 16.01 -6.04
CA ILE A 260 3.70 15.68 -4.60
C ILE A 260 4.32 14.32 -4.32
N LEU A 261 3.97 13.29 -5.09
CA LEU A 261 4.52 11.95 -4.93
C LEU A 261 6.03 11.89 -5.19
N LYS A 262 6.53 12.65 -6.18
CA LYS A 262 7.98 12.80 -6.42
C LYS A 262 8.68 13.46 -5.23
N THR A 263 8.10 14.53 -4.69
CA THR A 263 8.64 15.21 -3.51
C THR A 263 8.70 14.29 -2.31
N LEU A 264 7.63 13.55 -2.03
CA LEU A 264 7.58 12.58 -0.94
C LEU A 264 8.61 11.44 -1.16
N SER A 265 8.71 10.92 -2.39
CA SER A 265 9.71 9.91 -2.75
C SER A 265 11.13 10.41 -2.49
N TYR A 266 11.44 11.66 -2.84
CA TYR A 266 12.73 12.29 -2.56
C TYR A 266 13.00 12.38 -1.05
N GLN A 267 12.01 12.74 -0.24
CA GLN A 267 12.14 12.84 1.22
C GLN A 267 12.35 11.46 1.88
N ILE A 268 11.71 10.40 1.37
CA ILE A 268 11.84 9.04 1.92
C ILE A 268 13.08 8.31 1.42
N ARG A 269 13.62 8.68 0.26
CA ARG A 269 14.80 8.04 -0.35
C ARG A 269 16.00 7.86 0.58
N PRO A 270 16.42 8.83 1.42
CA PRO A 270 17.56 8.66 2.33
C PRO A 270 17.37 7.51 3.32
N TYR A 271 16.13 7.09 3.58
CA TYR A 271 15.80 6.03 4.53
C TYR A 271 15.75 4.63 3.90
N THR A 272 16.07 4.47 2.61
CA THR A 272 16.02 3.15 1.95
C THR A 272 16.87 2.08 2.65
N PRO A 273 18.10 2.35 3.15
CA PRO A 273 18.86 1.33 3.90
C PRO A 273 18.17 0.97 5.23
N LEU A 274 17.52 1.93 5.86
CA LEU A 274 16.77 1.69 7.09
C LEU A 274 15.52 0.83 6.82
N LEU A 275 14.80 1.11 5.74
CA LEU A 275 13.63 0.31 5.32
C LEU A 275 14.03 -1.14 4.97
N GLU A 276 15.20 -1.34 4.36
CA GLU A 276 15.76 -2.69 4.15
C GLU A 276 16.02 -3.40 5.49
N SER A 277 16.57 -2.69 6.48
CA SER A 277 16.79 -3.26 7.81
C SER A 277 15.47 -3.65 8.51
N TYR A 278 14.38 -2.90 8.28
CA TYR A 278 13.04 -3.24 8.77
C TYR A 278 12.55 -4.55 8.17
N LEU A 279 12.71 -4.74 6.84
CA LEU A 279 12.32 -5.98 6.19
C LEU A 279 13.10 -7.18 6.74
N VAL A 280 14.42 -7.03 6.91
CA VAL A 280 15.28 -8.09 7.46
C VAL A 280 14.85 -8.44 8.88
N TYR A 281 14.62 -7.43 9.72
CA TYR A 281 14.18 -7.63 11.10
C TYR A 281 12.83 -8.34 11.20
N LEU A 282 11.82 -7.85 10.48
CA LEU A 282 10.47 -8.42 10.50
C LEU A 282 10.44 -9.84 9.93
N ALA A 283 11.19 -10.09 8.84
CA ALA A 283 11.30 -11.41 8.27
C ALA A 283 12.00 -12.39 9.23
N HIS A 284 13.07 -11.97 9.92
CA HIS A 284 13.72 -12.80 10.92
C HIS A 284 12.79 -13.12 12.11
N LEU A 285 12.04 -12.12 12.58
CA LEU A 285 11.06 -12.33 13.65
C LEU A 285 9.94 -13.28 13.21
N ASP A 286 9.49 -13.22 11.96
CA ASP A 286 8.51 -14.14 11.39
C ASP A 286 9.07 -15.58 11.30
N VAL A 287 10.33 -15.75 10.91
CA VAL A 287 11.01 -17.06 10.93
C VAL A 287 11.05 -17.64 12.35
N ILE A 288 11.44 -16.82 13.34
CA ILE A 288 11.45 -17.22 14.75
C ILE A 288 10.03 -17.61 15.20
N GLY A 289 9.04 -16.78 14.89
CA GLY A 289 7.63 -17.05 15.21
C GLY A 289 7.09 -18.30 14.55
N SER A 290 7.49 -18.58 13.31
CA SER A 290 7.10 -19.80 12.59
C SER A 290 7.65 -21.06 13.26
N LYS A 291 8.93 -21.04 13.64
CA LYS A 291 9.57 -22.13 14.41
C LYS A 291 8.88 -22.36 15.75
N ALA A 292 8.59 -21.29 16.49
CA ALA A 292 7.91 -21.33 17.78
C ALA A 292 6.47 -21.91 17.67
N LYS A 293 5.70 -21.47 16.67
CA LYS A 293 4.34 -21.98 16.40
C LYS A 293 4.36 -23.46 16.02
N TYR A 294 5.32 -23.87 15.21
CA TYR A 294 5.50 -25.28 14.86
C TYR A 294 5.85 -26.11 16.11
N ALA A 295 6.83 -25.68 16.91
CA ALA A 295 7.18 -26.33 18.16
C ALA A 295 5.97 -26.48 19.09
N TYR A 296 5.17 -25.41 19.25
CA TYR A 296 3.93 -25.44 20.03
C TYR A 296 2.94 -26.49 19.50
N SER A 297 2.78 -26.59 18.18
CA SER A 297 1.82 -27.50 17.54
C SER A 297 2.13 -28.97 17.74
N ILE A 298 3.42 -29.32 17.96
CA ILE A 298 3.88 -30.69 18.19
C ILE A 298 4.25 -30.98 19.65
N ASN A 299 3.94 -30.05 20.59
CA ASN A 299 4.38 -30.09 21.98
C ASN A 299 5.92 -30.26 22.10
N GLY A 300 6.67 -29.67 21.17
CA GLY A 300 8.12 -29.61 21.18
C GLY A 300 8.65 -28.59 22.17
N LEU A 301 9.87 -28.83 22.66
CA LEU A 301 10.62 -27.92 23.53
C LEU A 301 11.56 -27.05 22.71
#